data_15d75463891c102470a51c502e3a41af
#
_entry.id   15d75463891c102470a51c502e3a41af
#
_cell.length_a   1.000
_cell.length_b   1.000
_cell.length_c   1.000
_cell.angle_alpha   90.00
_cell.angle_beta   90.00
_cell.angle_gamma   90.00
#
_symmetry.space_group_name_H-M   'P 1'
#
loop_
_entity.id
_entity.type
_entity.pdbx_description
1 polymer ?
#
loop_
_entity_poly.entity_id
_entity_poly.type
_entity_poly.pdbx_seq_one_letter_code
_entity_poly.pdbx_strand_id
1 'polypeptide(L)'
;MAYKGEACVRTFLVWDVANEGPKTGLTPATDLAMRLIADGVADDAAGTVTEAENGLYSIEISAAENDAEDLCLEGTCTAADCIVIPVQWTNNVHPLKGILEDLDGDDDSAA
;
A
#
# COMPACT_ATOMS: atom_id res chain seq x y z
N MET A 1 11.73 -4.92 1.91
CA MET A 1 10.72 -5.17 0.87
C MET A 1 9.71 -6.20 1.37
N ALA A 2 8.44 -5.95 1.11
CA ALA A 2 7.39 -6.87 1.54
C ALA A 2 7.26 -8.04 0.57
N TYR A 3 6.83 -9.16 1.10
CA TYR A 3 6.50 -10.33 0.31
C TYR A 3 4.99 -10.49 0.25
N LYS A 4 4.53 -11.15 -0.79
CA LYS A 4 3.12 -11.47 -0.95
C LYS A 4 2.57 -12.20 0.28
N GLY A 5 1.47 -11.70 0.82
CA GLY A 5 0.84 -12.31 2.00
C GLY A 5 1.44 -11.88 3.34
N GLU A 6 2.32 -10.89 3.35
CA GLU A 6 2.85 -10.31 4.59
C GLU A 6 2.27 -8.94 4.84
N ALA A 7 1.97 -8.64 6.10
CA ALA A 7 1.51 -7.30 6.47
C ALA A 7 2.65 -6.29 6.30
N CYS A 8 2.30 -5.07 5.92
CA CYS A 8 3.28 -4.01 5.77
C CYS A 8 2.64 -2.66 6.05
N VAL A 9 3.48 -1.63 6.11
CA VAL A 9 3.03 -0.26 6.25
C VAL A 9 3.42 0.48 4.99
N ARG A 10 2.50 1.28 4.46
CA ARG A 10 2.78 2.13 3.30
C ARG A 10 2.56 3.58 3.67
N THR A 11 3.46 4.41 3.20
CA THR A 11 3.42 5.85 3.42
C THR A 11 3.09 6.53 2.10
N PHE A 12 2.19 7.47 2.15
CA PHE A 12 1.78 8.21 0.95
C PHE A 12 1.72 9.69 1.24
N LEU A 13 1.78 10.49 0.18
CA LEU A 13 1.76 11.94 0.27
C LEU A 13 0.36 12.45 -0.06
N VAL A 14 -0.13 13.39 0.73
CA VAL A 14 -1.30 14.18 0.38
C VAL A 14 -0.80 15.57 0.01
N TRP A 15 -1.15 16.03 -1.19
CA TRP A 15 -0.66 17.28 -1.74
C TRP A 15 -1.73 18.34 -1.65
N ASP A 16 -1.32 19.52 -1.17
CA ASP A 16 -2.18 20.71 -1.08
C ASP A 16 -1.99 21.52 -2.35
N VAL A 17 -2.95 21.45 -3.24
CA VAL A 17 -2.86 22.11 -4.55
C VAL A 17 -2.85 23.63 -4.40
N ALA A 18 -3.63 24.14 -3.45
CA ALA A 18 -3.75 25.58 -3.27
C ALA A 18 -2.45 26.21 -2.77
N ASN A 19 -1.76 25.51 -1.85
CA ASN A 19 -0.54 26.01 -1.24
C ASN A 19 0.72 25.41 -1.85
N GLU A 20 0.58 24.51 -2.80
CA GLU A 20 1.69 23.89 -3.52
C GLU A 20 2.69 23.23 -2.58
N GLY A 21 2.17 22.39 -1.68
CA GLY A 21 2.99 21.69 -0.72
C GLY A 21 2.26 20.53 -0.08
N PRO A 22 2.90 19.82 0.85
CA PRO A 22 2.24 18.73 1.56
C PRO A 22 1.07 19.23 2.39
N LYS A 23 -0.02 18.48 2.39
CA LYS A 23 -1.22 18.81 3.17
C LYS A 23 -1.09 18.23 4.57
N THR A 24 -1.04 19.08 5.57
CA THR A 24 -0.93 18.68 6.97
C THR A 24 -2.26 18.87 7.70
N GLY A 25 -2.38 18.28 8.87
CA GLY A 25 -3.48 18.55 9.78
C GLY A 25 -4.81 17.94 9.38
N LEU A 26 -4.82 16.96 8.50
CA LEU A 26 -6.06 16.27 8.15
C LEU A 26 -6.51 15.36 9.29
N THR A 27 -7.81 15.13 9.35
CA THR A 27 -8.38 14.07 10.20
C THR A 27 -8.59 12.85 9.31
N PRO A 28 -7.64 11.90 9.28
CA PRO A 28 -7.67 10.85 8.26
C PRO A 28 -8.96 10.01 8.25
N ALA A 29 -9.55 9.79 9.40
CA ALA A 29 -10.75 8.97 9.49
C ALA A 29 -11.93 9.58 8.73
N THR A 30 -11.97 10.91 8.60
CA THR A 30 -13.06 11.60 7.92
C THR A 30 -12.63 12.24 6.61
N ASP A 31 -11.37 12.67 6.51
CA ASP A 31 -10.90 13.43 5.36
C ASP A 31 -10.35 12.56 4.24
N LEU A 32 -9.92 11.35 4.54
CA LEU A 32 -9.31 10.45 3.56
C LEU A 32 -10.14 9.19 3.37
N ALA A 33 -10.39 8.83 2.11
CA ALA A 33 -11.03 7.58 1.76
C ALA A 33 -10.04 6.79 0.91
N MET A 34 -9.37 5.83 1.54
CA MET A 34 -8.31 5.08 0.89
C MET A 34 -8.82 3.79 0.27
N ARG A 35 -8.26 3.43 -0.86
CA ARG A 35 -8.60 2.21 -1.58
C ARG A 35 -7.33 1.48 -1.98
N LEU A 36 -7.43 0.18 -2.08
CA LEU A 36 -6.32 -0.67 -2.48
C LEU A 36 -6.72 -1.42 -3.74
N ILE A 37 -5.88 -1.31 -4.77
CA ILE A 37 -6.08 -2.05 -6.01
C ILE A 37 -5.07 -3.20 -6.00
N ALA A 38 -5.58 -4.42 -5.88
CA ALA A 38 -4.75 -5.62 -5.79
C ALA A 38 -4.95 -6.45 -7.05
N ASP A 39 -3.91 -6.63 -7.83
CA ASP A 39 -3.94 -7.36 -9.10
C ASP A 39 -5.12 -6.92 -9.97
N GLY A 40 -5.35 -5.60 -10.02
CA GLY A 40 -6.40 -5.02 -10.84
C GLY A 40 -7.79 -4.97 -10.20
N VAL A 41 -7.95 -5.43 -8.96
CA VAL A 41 -9.24 -5.41 -8.27
C VAL A 41 -9.21 -4.36 -7.17
N ALA A 42 -10.11 -3.39 -7.25
CA ALA A 42 -10.18 -2.29 -6.28
C ALA A 42 -11.10 -2.65 -5.12
N ASP A 43 -10.67 -2.32 -3.91
CA ASP A 43 -11.47 -2.52 -2.71
C ASP A 43 -11.08 -1.45 -1.69
N ASP A 44 -11.89 -1.26 -0.67
CA ASP A 44 -11.55 -0.30 0.37
C ASP A 44 -10.37 -0.79 1.18
N ALA A 45 -9.44 0.11 1.47
CA ALA A 45 -8.33 -0.22 2.35
C ALA A 45 -8.83 -0.17 3.80
N ALA A 46 -8.57 -1.24 4.55
CA ALA A 46 -9.15 -1.42 5.88
C ALA A 46 -8.31 -0.82 7.00
N GLY A 47 -7.05 -0.52 6.74
CA GLY A 47 -6.15 -0.05 7.79
C GLY A 47 -6.45 1.36 8.26
N THR A 48 -5.93 1.67 9.45
CA THR A 48 -6.06 3.02 10.02
C THR A 48 -4.96 3.91 9.46
N VAL A 49 -5.34 5.10 9.03
CA VAL A 49 -4.39 6.08 8.50
C VAL A 49 -4.00 7.05 9.62
N THR A 50 -2.70 7.30 9.74
CA THR A 50 -2.19 8.31 10.66
C THR A 50 -1.21 9.21 9.94
N GLU A 51 -1.15 10.47 10.35
CA GLU A 51 -0.15 11.39 9.83
C GLU A 51 1.20 11.05 10.46
N ALA A 52 2.16 10.65 9.62
CA ALA A 52 3.48 10.29 10.09
C ALA A 52 4.36 11.53 10.25
N GLU A 53 4.35 12.42 9.25
CA GLU A 53 5.18 13.61 9.27
C GLU A 53 4.76 14.55 8.13
N ASN A 54 4.41 15.78 8.47
CA ASN A 54 4.28 16.91 7.54
C ASN A 54 3.67 16.57 6.17
N GLY A 55 2.47 16.02 6.18
CA GLY A 55 1.77 15.68 4.94
C GLY A 55 2.04 14.29 4.43
N LEU A 56 2.90 13.53 5.10
CA LEU A 56 3.09 12.12 4.84
C LEU A 56 2.22 11.32 5.81
N TYR A 57 1.41 10.45 5.25
CA TYR A 57 0.46 9.65 6.01
C TYR A 57 0.78 8.19 5.82
N SER A 58 0.55 7.38 6.84
CA SER A 58 0.84 5.95 6.80
C SER A 58 -0.42 5.15 7.05
N ILE A 59 -0.50 4.00 6.40
CA ILE A 59 -1.60 3.07 6.56
C ILE A 59 -1.02 1.66 6.67
N GLU A 60 -1.63 0.86 7.53
CA GLU A 60 -1.25 -0.55 7.65
C GLU A 60 -2.00 -1.35 6.58
N ILE A 61 -1.24 -2.18 5.87
CA ILE A 61 -1.80 -3.10 4.89
C ILE A 61 -1.73 -4.49 5.50
N SER A 62 -2.86 -5.13 5.69
CA SER A 62 -2.90 -6.43 6.34
C SER A 62 -2.29 -7.51 5.45
N ALA A 63 -1.99 -8.67 6.04
CA ALA A 63 -1.45 -9.79 5.30
C ALA A 63 -2.40 -10.21 4.17
N ALA A 64 -3.69 -10.23 4.44
CA ALA A 64 -4.68 -10.59 3.44
C ALA A 64 -4.74 -9.56 2.31
N GLU A 65 -4.66 -8.26 2.65
CA GLU A 65 -4.67 -7.21 1.64
C GLU A 65 -3.42 -7.24 0.77
N ASN A 66 -2.28 -7.59 1.34
CA ASN A 66 -1.02 -7.63 0.62
C ASN A 66 -0.77 -8.96 -0.08
N ASP A 67 -1.79 -9.80 -0.18
CA ASP A 67 -1.69 -11.11 -0.83
C ASP A 67 -1.95 -10.97 -2.34
N ALA A 68 -1.12 -10.18 -2.98
CA ALA A 68 -1.21 -9.90 -4.41
C ALA A 68 0.19 -9.56 -4.92
N GLU A 69 0.38 -9.66 -6.23
CA GLU A 69 1.67 -9.34 -6.84
C GLU A 69 1.80 -7.85 -7.12
N ASP A 70 0.76 -7.24 -7.65
CA ASP A 70 0.77 -5.82 -8.00
C ASP A 70 -0.26 -5.09 -7.16
N LEU A 71 0.17 -4.03 -6.48
CA LEU A 71 -0.71 -3.25 -5.63
C LEU A 71 -0.56 -1.77 -5.89
N CYS A 72 -1.67 -1.06 -5.75
CA CYS A 72 -1.70 0.39 -5.81
C CYS A 72 -2.59 0.88 -4.67
N LEU A 73 -2.00 1.72 -3.82
CA LEU A 73 -2.75 2.41 -2.78
C LEU A 73 -3.12 3.77 -3.31
N GLU A 74 -4.40 4.06 -3.37
CA GLU A 74 -4.91 5.33 -3.85
C GLU A 74 -6.00 5.82 -2.91
N GLY A 75 -6.51 7.01 -3.14
CA GLY A 75 -7.59 7.51 -2.32
C GLY A 75 -8.03 8.88 -2.75
N THR A 76 -9.04 9.37 -2.03
CA THR A 76 -9.56 10.71 -2.23
C THR A 76 -9.49 11.47 -0.93
N CYS A 77 -9.33 12.79 -1.06
CA CYS A 77 -9.33 13.70 0.08
C CYS A 77 -10.57 14.57 -0.01
N THR A 78 -11.35 14.63 1.07
CA THR A 78 -12.56 15.44 1.09
C THR A 78 -12.29 16.89 1.44
N ALA A 79 -11.11 17.17 2.00
CA ALA A 79 -10.72 18.57 2.25
C ALA A 79 -10.51 19.30 0.94
N ALA A 80 -10.72 20.62 0.95
CA ALA A 80 -10.62 21.43 -0.26
C ALA A 80 -9.18 21.43 -0.79
N ASP A 81 -9.05 21.35 -2.11
CA ASP A 81 -7.79 21.56 -2.82
C ASP A 81 -6.68 20.59 -2.41
N CYS A 82 -7.01 19.35 -2.10
CA CYS A 82 -5.99 18.36 -1.82
C CYS A 82 -6.20 17.08 -2.64
N ILE A 83 -5.10 16.41 -2.93
CA ILE A 83 -5.11 15.15 -3.67
C ILE A 83 -4.20 14.15 -2.97
N VAL A 84 -4.56 12.86 -3.08
CA VAL A 84 -3.72 11.77 -2.59
C VAL A 84 -2.84 11.30 -3.74
N ILE A 85 -1.55 11.25 -3.50
CA ILE A 85 -0.59 10.75 -4.49
C ILE A 85 -0.54 9.23 -4.37
N PRO A 86 -0.88 8.49 -5.44
CA PRO A 86 -0.91 7.02 -5.37
C PRO A 86 0.47 6.43 -5.12
N VAL A 87 0.48 5.27 -4.47
CA VAL A 87 1.70 4.51 -4.22
C VAL A 87 1.53 3.13 -4.81
N GLN A 88 2.47 2.72 -5.66
CA GLN A 88 2.43 1.41 -6.30
C GLN A 88 3.61 0.58 -5.83
N TRP A 89 3.39 -0.72 -5.66
CA TRP A 89 4.47 -1.64 -5.36
C TRP A 89 4.14 -3.01 -5.89
N THR A 90 5.19 -3.82 -6.02
CA THR A 90 5.06 -5.22 -6.39
C THR A 90 5.66 -6.07 -5.28
N ASN A 91 5.06 -7.22 -5.03
CA ASN A 91 5.54 -8.13 -4.01
C ASN A 91 6.26 -9.31 -4.64
N ASN A 92 7.31 -9.75 -3.98
CA ASN A 92 8.01 -10.95 -4.38
C ASN A 92 7.40 -12.17 -3.71
N VAL A 93 7.58 -13.32 -4.36
CA VAL A 93 7.31 -14.60 -3.71
C VAL A 93 8.35 -14.76 -2.60
N HIS A 94 7.92 -15.28 -1.45
CA HIS A 94 8.82 -15.47 -0.33
C HIS A 94 10.01 -16.34 -0.77
N PRO A 95 11.27 -15.91 -0.54
CA PRO A 95 12.44 -16.61 -1.07
C PRO A 95 12.51 -18.08 -0.66
N LEU A 96 12.22 -18.38 0.60
CA LEU A 96 12.27 -19.76 1.07
C LEU A 96 11.22 -20.62 0.37
N LYS A 97 10.03 -20.07 0.18
CA LYS A 97 8.97 -20.79 -0.52
C LYS A 97 9.37 -21.08 -1.96
N GLY A 98 9.95 -20.10 -2.63
CA GLY A 98 10.40 -20.28 -4.00
C GLY A 98 11.49 -21.34 -4.12
N ILE A 99 12.43 -21.36 -3.20
CA ILE A 99 13.50 -22.35 -3.19
C ILE A 99 12.93 -23.75 -2.97
N LEU A 100 12.00 -23.91 -2.03
CA LEU A 100 11.38 -25.19 -1.76
C LEU A 100 10.59 -25.69 -2.96
N GLU A 101 9.90 -24.83 -3.65
CA GLU A 101 9.16 -25.18 -4.85
C GLU A 101 10.10 -25.67 -5.95
N ASP A 102 11.24 -25.03 -6.10
CA ASP A 102 12.23 -25.43 -7.09
C ASP A 102 12.83 -26.80 -6.77
N LEU A 103 13.05 -27.07 -5.51
CA LEU A 103 13.60 -28.37 -5.10
C LEU A 103 12.61 -29.49 -5.27
N ASP A 104 11.35 -29.23 -5.01
CA ASP A 104 10.31 -30.26 -5.10
C ASP A 104 9.81 -30.47 -6.51
N GLY A 105 9.89 -29.49 -7.25
CA GLY A 105 9.43 -29.54 -8.58
C GLY A 105 10.46 -30.12 -9.47
N ASP A 106 10.88 -30.38 -9.31
CA ASP A 106 11.52 -30.71 -10.02
C ASP A 106 12.57 -31.09 -9.89
N ASP A 107 12.62 -31.00 -9.31
CA ASP A 107 13.26 -30.93 -9.04
C ASP A 107 13.84 -30.63 -9.11
N ASP A 108 14.19 -30.36 -8.97
CA ASP A 108 14.77 -29.78 -8.95
C ASP A 108 15.17 -29.17 -8.66
N SER A 109 15.42 -28.91 -8.54
CA SER A 109 15.94 -28.18 -8.37
C SER A 109 16.28 -27.59 -7.67
N ALA A 110 16.77 -27.44 -7.37
CA ALA A 110 17.08 -26.93 -6.71
C ALA A 110 17.18 -25.96 -6.47
N ALA A 111 17.02 -25.67 -6.33
CA ALA A 111 17.11 -24.97 -6.10
C ALA A 111 16.61 -24.23 -6.08
#